data_1e560874d88dc398a9459c28a939f1e9
#
_entry.id   1e560874d88dc398a9459c28a939f1e9
#
_cell.length_a   1.000
_cell.length_b   1.000
_cell.length_c   1.000
_cell.angle_alpha   90.00
_cell.angle_beta   90.00
_cell.angle_gamma   90.00
#
_symmetry.space_group_name_H-M   'P 1'
#
loop_
_entity.id
_entity.type
_entity.pdbx_description
1 polymer ?
#
loop_
_entity_poly.entity_id
_entity_poly.type
_entity_poly.pdbx_seq_one_letter_code
_entity_poly.pdbx_strand_id
1 'polypeptide(L)'
;MRRSQHAVLNLESPQVVETISEPFNCSVWEIVRRFGRPVILAEVAVVSHSTPIVVQAALERLEKLGLITRTPARGVRKLPTYKTNCDAFVVSFNSERSSEREAASAIKKRFTEHIRQIMAATQAKDSTGHSEPWSSTTCVPIQLTATDIAELSRIINVFNECIDRIRERSTKIDASESQDCNYLVNIEVHPTRAAVLPLPAMHIVPHHAVADTVTKVLSAPMNALSPRERQVAIELARGRSRPEIASQFGVSVNTIATIGKRIYAKLGVNRRAELAARVNSTAS
;
A
#
# COMPACT_ATOMS: atom_id res chain seq x y z
N MET A 1 20.04 11.78 -7.16
CA MET A 1 18.60 12.12 -7.07
C MET A 1 17.79 10.91 -7.50
N ARG A 2 17.21 10.13 -6.56
CA ARG A 2 16.25 9.07 -6.93
C ARG A 2 14.89 9.74 -7.01
N ARG A 3 14.36 9.92 -8.21
CA ARG A 3 12.93 10.20 -8.39
C ARG A 3 12.17 9.02 -7.80
N SER A 4 11.14 9.28 -7.01
CA SER A 4 10.14 8.28 -6.66
C SER A 4 9.57 7.76 -7.98
N GLN A 5 10.08 6.61 -8.43
CA GLN A 5 9.65 6.01 -9.69
C GLN A 5 8.45 5.14 -9.38
N HIS A 6 7.32 5.44 -9.98
CA HIS A 6 6.20 4.51 -10.11
C HIS A 6 6.23 3.90 -11.50
N ALA A 7 5.80 2.65 -11.59
CA ALA A 7 5.60 1.97 -12.85
C ALA A 7 4.12 1.94 -13.21
N VAL A 8 3.80 2.15 -14.47
CA VAL A 8 2.45 1.92 -15.02
C VAL A 8 2.52 0.66 -15.86
N LEU A 9 1.75 -0.36 -15.49
CA LEU A 9 1.66 -1.64 -16.17
C LEU A 9 0.35 -1.68 -16.94
N ASN A 10 0.40 -2.04 -18.24
CA ASN A 10 -0.78 -2.08 -19.08
C ASN A 10 -1.27 -3.52 -19.27
N LEU A 11 -2.58 -3.78 -19.02
CA LEU A 11 -3.21 -5.09 -19.21
C LEU A 11 -3.35 -5.50 -20.67
N GLU A 12 -3.02 -4.64 -21.64
CA GLU A 12 -2.86 -5.04 -23.03
C GLU A 12 -1.74 -6.10 -23.19
N SER A 13 -0.74 -6.07 -22.30
CA SER A 13 0.35 -7.06 -22.30
C SER A 13 -0.07 -8.35 -21.59
N PRO A 14 -0.11 -9.50 -22.28
CA PRO A 14 -0.39 -10.80 -21.64
C PRO A 14 0.60 -11.13 -20.51
N GLN A 15 1.84 -10.69 -20.64
CA GLN A 15 2.88 -10.90 -19.65
C GLN A 15 2.59 -10.14 -18.34
N VAL A 16 2.00 -8.94 -18.43
CA VAL A 16 1.52 -8.19 -17.26
C VAL A 16 0.39 -8.94 -16.60
N VAL A 17 -0.61 -9.39 -17.39
CA VAL A 17 -1.74 -10.16 -16.87
C VAL A 17 -1.27 -11.41 -16.15
N GLU A 18 -0.40 -12.22 -16.77
CA GLU A 18 0.12 -13.46 -16.18
C GLU A 18 0.88 -13.20 -14.87
N THR A 19 1.75 -12.19 -14.86
CA THR A 19 2.61 -11.92 -13.70
C THR A 19 1.82 -11.34 -12.54
N ILE A 20 0.94 -10.36 -12.80
CA ILE A 20 0.21 -9.62 -11.76
C ILE A 20 -1.00 -10.41 -11.28
N SER A 21 -1.56 -11.32 -12.07
CA SER A 21 -2.65 -12.20 -11.61
C SER A 21 -2.23 -13.15 -10.49
N GLU A 22 -0.93 -13.34 -10.27
CA GLU A 22 -0.43 -14.24 -9.24
C GLU A 22 -0.04 -13.45 -7.97
N PRO A 23 -0.83 -13.54 -6.89
CA PRO A 23 -0.57 -12.76 -5.65
C PRO A 23 0.83 -13.00 -5.08
N PHE A 24 1.38 -14.21 -5.23
CA PHE A 24 2.73 -14.51 -4.75
C PHE A 24 3.80 -13.66 -5.45
N ASN A 25 3.70 -13.40 -6.75
CA ASN A 25 4.65 -12.53 -7.45
C ASN A 25 4.60 -11.12 -6.86
N CYS A 26 3.40 -10.61 -6.57
CA CYS A 26 3.22 -9.30 -5.96
C CYS A 26 3.79 -9.25 -4.53
N SER A 27 3.63 -10.34 -3.76
CA SER A 27 4.25 -10.48 -2.44
C SER A 27 5.77 -10.47 -2.52
N VAL A 28 6.37 -11.18 -3.48
CA VAL A 28 7.83 -11.18 -3.71
C VAL A 28 8.33 -9.77 -4.04
N TRP A 29 7.63 -9.02 -4.91
CA TRP A 29 7.97 -7.63 -5.18
C TRP A 29 7.93 -6.77 -3.92
N GLU A 30 6.87 -6.89 -3.11
CA GLU A 30 6.72 -6.13 -1.87
C GLU A 30 7.79 -6.49 -0.83
N ILE A 31 8.18 -7.76 -0.73
CA ILE A 31 9.28 -8.21 0.14
C ILE A 31 10.58 -7.53 -0.29
N VAL A 32 10.94 -7.59 -1.59
CA VAL A 32 12.16 -6.95 -2.12
C VAL A 32 12.12 -5.43 -1.87
N ARG A 33 10.96 -4.80 -2.04
CA ARG A 33 10.77 -3.36 -1.77
C ARG A 33 11.01 -3.01 -0.31
N ARG A 34 10.48 -3.80 0.62
CA ARG A 34 10.59 -3.55 2.08
C ARG A 34 12.00 -3.64 2.60
N PHE A 35 12.85 -4.44 2.00
CA PHE A 35 14.27 -4.49 2.38
C PHE A 35 14.99 -3.15 2.16
N GLY A 36 14.56 -2.31 1.21
CA GLY A 36 15.16 -1.01 0.93
C GLY A 36 16.62 -1.05 0.41
N ARG A 37 17.18 -2.25 0.25
CA ARG A 37 18.52 -2.54 -0.26
C ARG A 37 18.49 -3.71 -1.25
N PRO A 38 19.58 -3.93 -2.03
CA PRO A 38 19.71 -5.14 -2.83
C PRO A 38 19.71 -6.39 -1.94
N VAL A 39 18.94 -7.41 -2.36
CA VAL A 39 18.76 -8.67 -1.64
C VAL A 39 19.15 -9.86 -2.50
N ILE A 40 19.59 -10.95 -1.89
CA ILE A 40 19.85 -12.22 -2.57
C ILE A 40 18.59 -13.11 -2.56
N LEU A 41 18.53 -14.05 -3.50
CA LEU A 41 17.44 -15.02 -3.59
C LEU A 41 17.09 -15.72 -2.27
N ALA A 42 18.12 -16.14 -1.53
CA ALA A 42 17.93 -16.86 -0.26
C ALA A 42 17.23 -16.01 0.81
N GLU A 43 17.52 -14.70 0.90
CA GLU A 43 16.83 -13.80 1.83
C GLU A 43 15.34 -13.69 1.52
N VAL A 44 15.00 -13.59 0.23
CA VAL A 44 13.60 -13.53 -0.21
C VAL A 44 12.89 -14.87 0.04
N ALA A 45 13.56 -16.00 -0.22
CA ALA A 45 13.02 -17.33 0.02
C ALA A 45 12.69 -17.57 1.50
N VAL A 46 13.57 -17.14 2.41
CA VAL A 46 13.35 -17.23 3.87
C VAL A 46 12.12 -16.41 4.28
N VAL A 47 12.04 -15.14 3.87
CA VAL A 47 10.94 -14.24 4.25
C VAL A 47 9.61 -14.65 3.62
N SER A 48 9.63 -15.18 2.41
CA SER A 48 8.43 -15.66 1.71
C SER A 48 7.97 -17.06 2.13
N HIS A 49 8.72 -17.73 3.02
CA HIS A 49 8.48 -19.12 3.41
C HIS A 49 8.33 -20.07 2.21
N SER A 50 9.09 -19.81 1.13
CA SER A 50 8.97 -20.51 -0.14
C SER A 50 10.29 -21.10 -0.59
N THR A 51 10.23 -22.06 -1.50
CA THR A 51 11.45 -22.66 -2.05
C THR A 51 12.18 -21.67 -2.98
N PRO A 52 13.52 -21.73 -3.05
CA PRO A 52 14.30 -20.89 -3.95
C PRO A 52 13.86 -20.93 -5.41
N ILE A 53 13.39 -22.10 -5.89
CA ILE A 53 12.92 -22.28 -7.27
C ILE A 53 11.68 -21.42 -7.53
N VAL A 54 10.70 -21.45 -6.63
CA VAL A 54 9.45 -20.68 -6.76
C VAL A 54 9.74 -19.19 -6.70
N VAL A 55 10.59 -18.76 -5.77
CA VAL A 55 10.99 -17.35 -5.64
C VAL A 55 11.77 -16.88 -6.87
N GLN A 56 12.68 -17.70 -7.39
CA GLN A 56 13.42 -17.36 -8.60
C GLN A 56 12.48 -17.14 -9.79
N ALA A 57 11.51 -18.02 -10.01
CA ALA A 57 10.52 -17.86 -11.07
C ALA A 57 9.72 -16.55 -10.93
N ALA A 58 9.32 -16.18 -9.71
CA ALA A 58 8.65 -14.91 -9.44
C ALA A 58 9.56 -13.71 -9.74
N LEU A 59 10.81 -13.74 -9.29
CA LEU A 59 11.80 -12.69 -9.54
C LEU A 59 12.06 -12.51 -11.05
N GLU A 60 12.19 -13.60 -11.80
CA GLU A 60 12.38 -13.54 -13.26
C GLU A 60 11.18 -12.92 -13.98
N ARG A 61 9.95 -13.22 -13.57
CA ARG A 61 8.74 -12.60 -14.11
C ARG A 61 8.70 -11.10 -13.81
N LEU A 62 9.02 -10.70 -12.58
CA LEU A 62 9.07 -9.31 -12.16
C LEU A 62 10.20 -8.53 -12.85
N GLU A 63 11.35 -9.16 -13.10
CA GLU A 63 12.45 -8.59 -13.86
C GLU A 63 12.04 -8.32 -15.32
N LYS A 64 11.38 -9.27 -15.97
CA LYS A 64 10.83 -9.11 -17.33
C LYS A 64 9.84 -7.94 -17.45
N LEU A 65 9.07 -7.66 -16.39
CA LEU A 65 8.18 -6.49 -16.32
C LEU A 65 8.92 -5.19 -15.98
N GLY A 66 10.23 -5.23 -15.72
CA GLY A 66 11.00 -4.06 -15.30
C GLY A 66 10.69 -3.57 -13.89
N LEU A 67 9.93 -4.33 -13.06
CA LEU A 67 9.61 -3.96 -11.69
C LEU A 67 10.79 -4.16 -10.73
N ILE A 68 11.69 -5.05 -11.06
CA ILE A 68 12.95 -5.28 -10.33
C ILE A 68 14.13 -5.30 -11.31
N THR A 69 15.32 -5.06 -10.77
CA THR A 69 16.59 -5.21 -11.49
C THR A 69 17.43 -6.26 -10.80
N ARG A 70 17.95 -7.19 -11.58
CA ARG A 70 18.94 -8.15 -11.18
C ARG A 70 20.35 -7.57 -11.42
N THR A 71 21.16 -7.54 -10.38
CA THR A 71 22.60 -7.24 -10.53
C THR A 71 23.36 -8.57 -10.54
N PRO A 72 24.10 -8.88 -11.60
CA PRO A 72 24.84 -10.14 -11.70
C PRO A 72 25.90 -10.24 -10.62
N ALA A 73 26.25 -11.46 -10.26
CA ALA A 73 27.34 -11.75 -9.35
C ALA A 73 28.67 -11.23 -9.92
N ARG A 74 29.41 -10.48 -9.13
CA ARG A 74 30.77 -10.02 -9.46
C ARG A 74 31.75 -10.58 -8.46
N GLY A 75 32.74 -11.39 -8.93
CA GLY A 75 33.76 -12.04 -8.10
C GLY A 75 33.36 -13.42 -7.58
N VAL A 76 34.35 -14.16 -7.10
CA VAL A 76 34.33 -15.63 -6.83
C VAL A 76 33.29 -16.07 -5.76
N ARG A 77 32.74 -15.14 -4.96
CA ARG A 77 31.78 -15.47 -3.86
C ARG A 77 30.54 -14.58 -3.81
N LYS A 78 30.26 -13.79 -4.84
CA LYS A 78 29.09 -12.89 -4.84
C LYS A 78 27.93 -13.54 -5.56
N LEU A 79 26.78 -13.56 -4.90
CA LEU A 79 25.52 -14.00 -5.47
C LEU A 79 24.82 -12.85 -6.21
N PRO A 80 23.98 -13.15 -7.21
CA PRO A 80 23.16 -12.12 -7.84
C PRO A 80 22.24 -11.47 -6.81
N THR A 81 22.06 -10.17 -6.94
CA THR A 81 21.16 -9.40 -6.05
C THR A 81 20.02 -8.78 -6.83
N TYR A 82 18.90 -8.60 -6.16
CA TYR A 82 17.66 -8.06 -6.72
C TYR A 82 17.27 -6.79 -5.97
N LYS A 83 16.73 -5.83 -6.69
CA LYS A 83 16.26 -4.56 -6.15
C LYS A 83 15.05 -4.07 -6.94
N THR A 84 14.07 -3.43 -6.29
CA THR A 84 12.95 -2.78 -6.97
C THR A 84 13.39 -1.53 -7.73
N ASN A 85 12.78 -1.31 -8.89
CA ASN A 85 12.99 -0.14 -9.75
C ASN A 85 12.02 0.99 -9.42
N CYS A 86 10.94 0.70 -8.69
CA CYS A 86 9.89 1.65 -8.34
C CYS A 86 9.43 1.44 -6.90
N ASP A 87 8.88 2.49 -6.31
CA ASP A 87 8.32 2.46 -4.94
C ASP A 87 6.85 2.01 -4.93
N ALA A 88 6.17 2.13 -6.08
CA ALA A 88 4.79 1.69 -6.30
C ALA A 88 4.56 1.39 -7.78
N PHE A 89 3.52 0.63 -8.09
CA PHE A 89 3.05 0.44 -9.46
C PHE A 89 1.52 0.54 -9.54
N VAL A 90 1.04 0.95 -10.70
CA VAL A 90 -0.37 1.05 -11.06
C VAL A 90 -0.63 0.16 -12.25
N VAL A 91 -1.68 -0.64 -12.20
CA VAL A 91 -2.13 -1.47 -13.32
C VAL A 91 -3.24 -0.73 -14.06
N SER A 92 -3.04 -0.46 -15.34
CA SER A 92 -3.98 0.27 -16.17
C SER A 92 -4.63 -0.63 -17.22
N PHE A 93 -5.87 -0.32 -17.58
CA PHE A 93 -6.60 -1.04 -18.63
C PHE A 93 -7.47 -0.09 -19.46
N ASN A 94 -7.71 -0.47 -20.73
CA ASN A 94 -8.66 0.21 -21.59
C ASN A 94 -10.07 -0.24 -21.25
N SER A 95 -10.90 0.69 -20.74
CA SER A 95 -12.29 0.42 -20.37
C SER A 95 -13.20 0.10 -21.55
N GLU A 96 -12.80 0.41 -22.78
CA GLU A 96 -13.58 0.09 -23.99
C GLU A 96 -13.33 -1.33 -24.50
N ARG A 97 -12.17 -1.92 -24.19
CA ARG A 97 -11.82 -3.28 -24.59
C ARG A 97 -12.34 -4.31 -23.58
N SER A 98 -13.24 -5.21 -24.03
CA SER A 98 -13.81 -6.28 -23.17
C SER A 98 -12.75 -7.17 -22.55
N SER A 99 -11.76 -7.57 -23.33
CA SER A 99 -10.68 -8.45 -22.87
C SER A 99 -9.86 -7.84 -21.71
N GLU A 100 -9.57 -6.54 -21.76
CA GLU A 100 -8.85 -5.87 -20.68
C GLU A 100 -9.72 -5.65 -19.44
N ARG A 101 -11.03 -5.36 -19.61
CA ARG A 101 -11.98 -5.32 -18.48
C ARG A 101 -12.10 -6.66 -17.78
N GLU A 102 -12.19 -7.74 -18.55
CA GLU A 102 -12.27 -9.11 -18.04
C GLU A 102 -10.98 -9.46 -17.29
N ALA A 103 -9.81 -9.15 -17.85
CA ALA A 103 -8.52 -9.35 -17.17
C ALA A 103 -8.45 -8.57 -15.85
N ALA A 104 -8.84 -7.30 -15.85
CA ALA A 104 -8.88 -6.46 -14.64
C ALA A 104 -9.81 -7.05 -13.56
N SER A 105 -11.00 -7.52 -13.98
CA SER A 105 -11.96 -8.17 -13.10
C SER A 105 -11.42 -9.49 -12.54
N ALA A 106 -10.79 -10.30 -13.39
CA ALA A 106 -10.19 -11.58 -12.99
C ALA A 106 -9.06 -11.39 -11.97
N ILE A 107 -8.20 -10.39 -12.17
CA ILE A 107 -7.13 -10.06 -11.21
C ILE A 107 -7.75 -9.66 -9.86
N LYS A 108 -8.71 -8.72 -9.86
CA LYS A 108 -9.40 -8.29 -8.63
C LYS A 108 -10.03 -9.47 -7.89
N LYS A 109 -10.74 -10.35 -8.62
CA LYS A 109 -11.36 -11.55 -8.05
C LYS A 109 -10.32 -12.47 -7.42
N ARG A 110 -9.18 -12.69 -8.08
CA ARG A 110 -8.09 -13.55 -7.57
C ARG A 110 -7.46 -13.03 -6.30
N PHE A 111 -7.21 -11.71 -6.24
CA PHE A 111 -6.72 -11.09 -5.01
C PHE A 111 -7.72 -11.15 -3.87
N THR A 112 -8.99 -10.89 -4.14
CA THR A 112 -10.06 -11.02 -3.15
C THR A 112 -10.14 -12.45 -2.62
N GLU A 113 -10.07 -13.44 -3.49
CA GLU A 113 -10.10 -14.84 -3.10
C GLU A 113 -8.86 -15.25 -2.27
N HIS A 114 -7.68 -14.80 -2.68
CA HIS A 114 -6.45 -15.02 -1.92
C HIS A 114 -6.55 -14.45 -0.50
N ILE A 115 -7.09 -13.25 -0.35
CA ILE A 115 -7.31 -12.61 0.95
C ILE A 115 -8.35 -13.39 1.76
N ARG A 116 -9.44 -13.84 1.15
CA ARG A 116 -10.43 -14.70 1.84
C ARG A 116 -9.81 -16.00 2.36
N GLN A 117 -8.94 -16.63 1.58
CA GLN A 117 -8.21 -17.83 2.02
C GLN A 117 -7.31 -17.54 3.22
N ILE A 118 -6.60 -16.40 3.22
CA ILE A 118 -5.80 -15.96 4.37
C ILE A 118 -6.69 -15.75 5.59
N MET A 119 -7.83 -15.08 5.44
CA MET A 119 -8.79 -14.84 6.53
C MET A 119 -9.39 -16.16 7.04
N ALA A 120 -9.81 -17.05 6.15
CA ALA A 120 -10.33 -18.36 6.53
C ALA A 120 -9.29 -19.20 7.30
N ALA A 121 -8.04 -19.19 6.86
CA ALA A 121 -6.96 -19.87 7.58
C ALA A 121 -6.67 -19.24 8.96
N THR A 122 -6.95 -17.96 9.13
CA THR A 122 -6.81 -17.25 10.39
C THR A 122 -7.98 -17.55 11.33
N GLN A 123 -9.19 -17.68 10.80
CA GLN A 123 -10.45 -17.93 11.55
C GLN A 123 -10.69 -19.41 11.86
N ALA A 124 -10.18 -20.34 11.06
CA ALA A 124 -10.40 -21.77 11.22
C ALA A 124 -9.94 -22.37 12.55
N LYS A 125 -9.31 -21.58 13.43
CA LYS A 125 -8.94 -21.97 14.80
C LYS A 125 -9.89 -21.47 15.88
N ASP A 126 -10.88 -20.64 15.55
CA ASP A 126 -11.90 -20.18 16.49
C ASP A 126 -13.26 -20.77 16.09
N SER A 127 -13.53 -22.00 16.56
CA SER A 127 -14.80 -22.70 16.35
C SER A 127 -15.96 -22.17 17.25
N THR A 128 -16.00 -20.90 17.51
CA THR A 128 -17.10 -20.27 18.24
C THR A 128 -17.68 -19.11 17.46
N GLY A 129 -18.63 -19.44 16.58
CA GLY A 129 -19.76 -18.58 16.28
C GLY A 129 -19.57 -17.48 15.25
N HIS A 130 -20.28 -17.65 14.16
CA HIS A 130 -20.88 -16.61 13.30
C HIS A 130 -20.03 -15.44 12.86
N SER A 131 -19.30 -15.59 11.76
CA SER A 131 -19.01 -14.46 10.89
C SER A 131 -19.17 -14.90 9.44
N GLU A 132 -20.13 -14.31 8.77
CA GLU A 132 -20.24 -14.41 7.32
C GLU A 132 -19.03 -13.76 6.64
N PRO A 133 -18.61 -14.28 5.49
CA PRO A 133 -17.44 -13.75 4.79
C PRO A 133 -17.71 -12.32 4.35
N TRP A 134 -16.88 -11.41 4.82
CA TRP A 134 -16.92 -10.00 4.50
C TRP A 134 -16.47 -9.71 3.06
N SER A 135 -17.23 -8.91 2.33
CA SER A 135 -16.93 -8.49 0.96
C SER A 135 -16.52 -7.02 0.90
N SER A 136 -15.30 -6.69 1.32
CA SER A 136 -14.71 -5.39 1.02
C SER A 136 -13.69 -5.49 -0.09
N THR A 137 -13.62 -4.44 -0.91
CA THR A 137 -12.64 -4.30 -1.99
C THR A 137 -11.25 -3.89 -1.50
N THR A 138 -11.09 -3.61 -0.20
CA THR A 138 -9.82 -3.13 0.36
C THR A 138 -9.44 -3.94 1.59
N CYS A 139 -8.80 -5.08 1.38
CA CYS A 139 -8.19 -5.87 2.45
C CYS A 139 -6.68 -5.94 2.18
N VAL A 140 -5.89 -5.42 3.09
CA VAL A 140 -4.42 -5.35 2.96
C VAL A 140 -3.80 -5.96 4.20
N PRO A 141 -2.94 -6.99 4.08
CA PRO A 141 -2.17 -7.47 5.21
C PRO A 141 -1.13 -6.41 5.59
N ILE A 142 -1.25 -5.86 6.79
CA ILE A 142 -0.35 -4.84 7.33
C ILE A 142 0.19 -5.27 8.68
N GLN A 143 1.39 -4.82 8.97
CA GLN A 143 1.97 -4.97 10.30
C GLN A 143 1.65 -3.72 11.11
N LEU A 144 0.92 -3.90 12.22
CA LEU A 144 0.48 -2.82 13.10
C LEU A 144 1.28 -2.84 14.41
N THR A 145 1.68 -1.65 14.84
CA THR A 145 2.15 -1.42 16.21
C THR A 145 0.96 -1.12 17.13
N ALA A 146 1.17 -1.14 18.46
CA ALA A 146 0.12 -0.76 19.41
C ALA A 146 -0.40 0.68 19.17
N THR A 147 0.47 1.59 18.74
CA THR A 147 0.09 2.97 18.38
C THR A 147 -0.79 3.01 17.15
N ASP A 148 -0.47 2.21 16.12
CA ASP A 148 -1.27 2.12 14.90
C ASP A 148 -2.65 1.55 15.18
N ILE A 149 -2.74 0.54 16.05
CA ILE A 149 -4.02 -0.05 16.50
C ILE A 149 -4.88 1.01 17.21
N ALA A 150 -4.29 1.81 18.10
CA ALA A 150 -5.02 2.89 18.80
C ALA A 150 -5.50 3.97 17.79
N GLU A 151 -4.70 4.33 16.80
CA GLU A 151 -5.08 5.26 15.74
C GLU A 151 -6.21 4.72 14.87
N LEU A 152 -6.11 3.46 14.44
CA LEU A 152 -7.18 2.79 13.68
C LEU A 152 -8.48 2.68 14.48
N SER A 153 -8.40 2.31 15.77
CA SER A 153 -9.58 2.23 16.63
C SER A 153 -10.30 3.58 16.72
N ARG A 154 -9.55 4.68 16.83
CA ARG A 154 -10.11 6.02 16.82
C ARG A 154 -10.81 6.36 15.49
N ILE A 155 -10.21 6.00 14.36
CA ILE A 155 -10.78 6.23 13.02
C ILE A 155 -12.05 5.41 12.84
N ILE A 156 -12.05 4.14 13.26
CA ILE A 156 -13.21 3.24 13.19
C ILE A 156 -14.36 3.81 14.05
N ASN A 157 -14.09 4.33 15.25
CA ASN A 157 -15.11 4.94 16.09
C ASN A 157 -15.74 6.16 15.40
N VAL A 158 -14.94 7.07 14.81
CA VAL A 158 -15.47 8.21 14.05
C VAL A 158 -16.30 7.76 12.85
N PHE A 159 -15.89 6.68 12.19
CA PHE A 159 -16.65 6.09 11.09
C PHE A 159 -17.97 5.52 11.58
N ASN A 160 -18.00 4.77 12.69
CA ASN A 160 -19.21 4.22 13.28
C ASN A 160 -20.20 5.33 13.68
N GLU A 161 -19.72 6.40 14.30
CA GLU A 161 -20.54 7.59 14.59
C GLU A 161 -21.15 8.22 13.32
N CYS A 162 -20.41 8.17 12.21
CA CYS A 162 -20.91 8.63 10.91
C CYS A 162 -22.03 7.71 10.39
N ILE A 163 -21.86 6.40 10.48
CA ILE A 163 -22.88 5.40 10.10
C ILE A 163 -24.14 5.56 10.96
N ASP A 164 -23.99 5.74 12.27
CA ASP A 164 -25.15 5.92 13.16
C ASP A 164 -25.95 7.17 12.79
N ARG A 165 -25.27 8.28 12.48
CA ARG A 165 -25.94 9.49 11.98
C ARG A 165 -26.66 9.29 10.63
N ILE A 166 -26.12 8.44 9.77
CA ILE A 166 -26.76 8.07 8.49
C ILE A 166 -28.01 7.24 8.77
N ARG A 167 -27.91 6.24 9.64
CA ARG A 167 -29.05 5.39 10.07
C ARG A 167 -30.17 6.22 10.67
N GLU A 168 -29.88 7.16 11.58
CA GLU A 168 -30.86 8.06 12.17
C GLU A 168 -31.59 8.94 11.14
N ARG A 169 -30.89 9.33 10.06
CA ARG A 169 -31.52 10.06 8.96
C ARG A 169 -32.41 9.16 8.11
N SER A 170 -31.98 7.93 7.86
CA SER A 170 -32.74 6.96 7.06
C SER A 170 -34.06 6.55 7.72
N THR A 171 -34.12 6.53 9.07
CA THR A 171 -35.37 6.21 9.81
C THR A 171 -36.42 7.33 9.75
N LYS A 172 -36.07 8.52 9.24
CA LYS A 172 -36.99 9.68 9.08
C LYS A 172 -37.57 9.80 7.68
N ILE A 173 -37.22 8.92 6.75
CA ILE A 173 -37.74 8.89 5.39
C ILE A 173 -39.07 8.14 5.41
N ASP A 174 -40.08 8.74 4.77
CA ASP A 174 -41.49 8.30 4.80
C ASP A 174 -41.69 6.81 4.48
N ALA A 175 -42.61 6.17 5.19
CA ALA A 175 -42.93 4.75 5.11
C ALA A 175 -43.54 4.28 3.76
N SER A 176 -43.53 5.11 2.72
CA SER A 176 -44.04 4.78 1.37
C SER A 176 -42.98 4.27 0.39
N GLU A 177 -41.69 4.38 0.72
CA GLU A 177 -40.60 3.83 -0.10
C GLU A 177 -40.08 2.50 0.47
N SER A 178 -39.63 1.62 -0.41
CA SER A 178 -39.11 0.28 -0.07
C SER A 178 -38.17 0.34 1.14
N GLN A 179 -38.47 -0.44 2.19
CA GLN A 179 -37.66 -0.53 3.40
C GLN A 179 -36.44 -1.46 3.24
N ASP A 180 -36.14 -1.89 2.04
CA ASP A 180 -35.03 -2.79 1.76
C ASP A 180 -33.68 -2.08 1.89
N CYS A 181 -32.77 -2.68 2.67
CA CYS A 181 -31.39 -2.24 2.73
C CYS A 181 -30.68 -2.48 1.38
N ASN A 182 -30.22 -1.42 0.75
CA ASN A 182 -29.54 -1.48 -0.55
C ASN A 182 -28.01 -1.52 -0.43
N TYR A 183 -27.45 -1.32 0.77
CA TYR A 183 -26.03 -1.41 1.06
C TYR A 183 -25.75 -2.13 2.38
N LEU A 184 -24.73 -2.98 2.38
CA LEU A 184 -24.11 -3.54 3.56
C LEU A 184 -22.74 -2.89 3.77
N VAL A 185 -22.49 -2.30 4.94
CA VAL A 185 -21.19 -1.72 5.29
C VAL A 185 -20.61 -2.49 6.47
N ASN A 186 -19.42 -3.05 6.28
CA ASN A 186 -18.67 -3.75 7.32
C ASN A 186 -17.19 -3.31 7.27
N ILE A 187 -16.62 -3.01 8.44
CA ILE A 187 -15.19 -2.75 8.62
C ILE A 187 -14.71 -3.56 9.81
N GLU A 188 -13.75 -4.45 9.54
CA GLU A 188 -13.17 -5.32 10.55
C GLU A 188 -11.65 -5.31 10.50
N VAL A 189 -11.01 -5.42 11.65
CA VAL A 189 -9.56 -5.58 11.79
C VAL A 189 -9.32 -6.86 12.58
N HIS A 190 -8.71 -7.84 11.95
CA HIS A 190 -8.45 -9.13 12.57
C HIS A 190 -6.95 -9.36 12.78
N PRO A 191 -6.52 -9.87 13.94
CA PRO A 191 -5.17 -10.35 14.12
C PRO A 191 -4.94 -11.58 13.23
N THR A 192 -3.87 -11.58 12.46
CA THR A 192 -3.46 -12.75 11.69
C THR A 192 -2.73 -13.75 12.60
N ARG A 193 -3.20 -14.99 12.63
CA ARG A 193 -2.58 -16.08 13.43
C ARG A 193 -1.58 -16.90 12.63
N ALA A 194 -1.51 -16.70 11.34
CA ALA A 194 -0.56 -17.33 10.43
C ALA A 194 0.39 -16.28 9.85
N ALA A 195 1.55 -16.73 9.39
CA ALA A 195 2.45 -15.86 8.63
C ALA A 195 1.75 -15.45 7.32
N VAL A 196 1.45 -14.16 7.19
CA VAL A 196 0.84 -13.59 5.99
C VAL A 196 1.88 -12.80 5.24
N LEU A 197 2.08 -13.13 3.98
CA LEU A 197 3.00 -12.40 3.12
C LEU A 197 2.48 -10.98 2.86
N PRO A 198 3.37 -9.98 2.86
CA PRO A 198 2.98 -8.62 2.53
C PRO A 198 2.53 -8.55 1.07
N LEU A 199 1.47 -7.80 0.81
CA LEU A 199 1.00 -7.47 -0.53
C LEU A 199 1.13 -5.97 -0.76
N PRO A 200 1.49 -5.52 -1.96
CA PRO A 200 1.43 -4.11 -2.31
C PRO A 200 -0.02 -3.63 -2.35
N ALA A 201 -0.22 -2.33 -2.16
CA ALA A 201 -1.49 -1.70 -2.48
C ALA A 201 -1.74 -1.82 -3.99
N MET A 202 -2.78 -2.57 -4.38
CA MET A 202 -3.11 -2.83 -5.78
C MET A 202 -4.09 -1.78 -6.31
N HIS A 203 -3.62 -0.99 -7.26
CA HIS A 203 -4.43 -0.01 -7.97
C HIS A 203 -4.65 -0.46 -9.41
N ILE A 204 -5.84 -0.98 -9.71
CA ILE A 204 -6.26 -1.42 -11.05
C ILE A 204 -7.28 -0.43 -11.55
N VAL A 205 -6.92 0.43 -12.50
CA VAL A 205 -7.70 1.59 -12.91
C VAL A 205 -7.80 1.70 -14.43
N PRO A 206 -8.89 2.30 -14.96
CA PRO A 206 -8.97 2.66 -16.37
C PRO A 206 -7.85 3.63 -16.77
N HIS A 207 -7.44 3.62 -18.03
CA HIS A 207 -6.36 4.48 -18.53
C HIS A 207 -6.56 5.97 -18.21
N HIS A 208 -7.78 6.48 -18.32
CA HIS A 208 -8.08 7.89 -18.01
C HIS A 208 -7.87 8.25 -16.52
N ALA A 209 -7.94 7.27 -15.61
CA ALA A 209 -7.77 7.50 -14.17
C ALA A 209 -6.32 7.31 -13.68
N VAL A 210 -5.38 6.95 -14.56
CA VAL A 210 -4.00 6.65 -14.18
C VAL A 210 -3.33 7.88 -13.56
N ALA A 211 -3.44 9.05 -14.17
CA ALA A 211 -2.79 10.27 -13.69
C ALA A 211 -3.24 10.63 -12.27
N ASP A 212 -4.55 10.60 -12.02
CA ASP A 212 -5.12 10.88 -10.69
C ASP A 212 -4.71 9.84 -9.66
N THR A 213 -4.70 8.56 -10.04
CA THR A 213 -4.29 7.47 -9.15
C THR A 213 -2.82 7.57 -8.82
N VAL A 214 -1.97 7.81 -9.80
CA VAL A 214 -0.53 8.02 -9.59
C VAL A 214 -0.29 9.19 -8.65
N THR A 215 -0.98 10.31 -8.84
CA THR A 215 -0.90 11.46 -7.94
C THR A 215 -1.30 11.09 -6.52
N LYS A 216 -2.41 10.37 -6.32
CA LYS A 216 -2.87 9.89 -5.01
C LYS A 216 -1.86 8.94 -4.36
N VAL A 217 -1.33 7.97 -5.12
CA VAL A 217 -0.32 7.01 -4.63
C VAL A 217 0.97 7.72 -4.22
N LEU A 218 1.40 8.71 -4.99
CA LEU A 218 2.56 9.53 -4.65
C LEU A 218 2.31 10.44 -3.43
N SER A 219 1.07 10.89 -3.23
CA SER A 219 0.68 11.70 -2.07
C SER A 219 0.50 10.87 -0.80
N ALA A 220 0.32 9.56 -0.90
CA ALA A 220 0.09 8.67 0.24
C ALA A 220 1.17 8.81 1.35
N PRO A 221 2.48 8.95 1.05
CA PRO A 221 3.48 9.21 2.07
C PRO A 221 3.22 10.49 2.89
N MET A 222 2.73 11.57 2.26
CA MET A 222 2.37 12.80 2.96
C MET A 222 1.14 12.63 3.86
N ASN A 223 0.23 11.72 3.51
CA ASN A 223 -0.94 11.38 4.33
C ASN A 223 -0.56 10.54 5.58
N ALA A 224 0.60 9.89 5.57
CA ALA A 224 1.16 9.22 6.74
C ALA A 224 1.69 10.20 7.82
N LEU A 225 1.82 11.48 7.47
CA LEU A 225 2.21 12.52 8.41
C LEU A 225 0.99 13.04 9.18
N SER A 226 1.13 13.19 10.50
CA SER A 226 0.15 13.91 11.29
C SER A 226 0.02 15.37 10.80
N PRO A 227 -1.07 16.10 11.11
CA PRO A 227 -1.22 17.51 10.71
C PRO A 227 -0.01 18.37 11.11
N ARG A 228 0.53 18.12 12.30
CA ARG A 228 1.71 18.85 12.80
C ARG A 228 2.99 18.49 12.06
N GLU A 229 3.22 17.21 11.81
CA GLU A 229 4.36 16.75 11.01
C GLU A 229 4.30 17.27 9.58
N ARG A 230 3.10 17.35 8.98
CA ARG A 230 2.91 17.92 7.64
C ARG A 230 3.26 19.39 7.58
N GLN A 231 2.82 20.20 8.55
CA GLN A 231 3.20 21.61 8.64
C GLN A 231 4.72 21.78 8.74
N VAL A 232 5.38 21.03 9.62
CA VAL A 232 6.84 21.07 9.77
C VAL A 232 7.55 20.59 8.49
N ALA A 233 7.04 19.57 7.82
CA ALA A 233 7.59 19.07 6.56
C ALA A 233 7.56 20.14 5.45
N ILE A 234 6.45 20.87 5.34
CA ILE A 234 6.29 21.98 4.39
C ILE A 234 7.33 23.08 4.66
N GLU A 235 7.49 23.49 5.90
CA GLU A 235 8.43 24.55 6.25
C GLU A 235 9.90 24.10 6.05
N LEU A 236 10.22 22.88 6.39
CA LEU A 236 11.50 22.28 6.06
C LEU A 236 11.73 22.24 4.52
N ALA A 237 10.75 21.86 3.74
CA ALA A 237 10.83 21.82 2.28
C ALA A 237 11.06 23.21 1.67
N ARG A 238 10.43 24.26 2.25
CA ARG A 238 10.60 25.67 1.86
C ARG A 238 11.98 26.24 2.17
N GLY A 239 12.84 25.50 2.83
CA GLY A 239 14.20 25.96 3.12
C GLY A 239 14.38 26.59 4.51
N ARG A 240 13.33 26.72 5.35
CA ARG A 240 13.45 27.33 6.68
C ARG A 240 14.30 26.51 7.62
N SER A 241 15.10 27.17 8.43
CA SER A 241 15.95 26.54 9.45
C SER A 241 15.09 26.02 10.62
N ARG A 242 15.63 25.04 11.36
CA ARG A 242 14.96 24.51 12.54
C ARG A 242 14.65 25.56 13.61
N PRO A 243 15.55 26.52 13.92
CA PRO A 243 15.24 27.61 14.83
C PRO A 243 14.07 28.50 14.38
N GLU A 244 13.99 28.85 13.09
CA GLU A 244 12.88 29.65 12.54
C GLU A 244 11.55 28.89 12.65
N ILE A 245 11.56 27.61 12.34
CA ILE A 245 10.37 26.76 12.48
C ILE A 245 9.98 26.63 13.96
N ALA A 246 10.93 26.46 14.85
CA ALA A 246 10.68 26.38 16.29
C ALA A 246 10.04 27.65 16.84
N SER A 247 10.57 28.83 16.44
CA SER A 247 9.99 30.13 16.78
C SER A 247 8.58 30.29 16.24
N GLN A 248 8.36 29.97 14.96
CA GLN A 248 7.04 30.08 14.32
C GLN A 248 5.96 29.18 15.00
N PHE A 249 6.36 28.01 15.46
CA PHE A 249 5.44 27.05 16.07
C PHE A 249 5.38 27.09 17.59
N GLY A 250 6.15 27.97 18.25
CA GLY A 250 6.18 28.12 19.70
C GLY A 250 6.71 26.86 20.42
N VAL A 251 7.67 26.14 19.83
CA VAL A 251 8.26 24.93 20.40
C VAL A 251 9.79 24.99 20.43
N SER A 252 10.43 24.05 21.14
CA SER A 252 11.89 23.99 21.18
C SER A 252 12.49 23.52 19.84
N VAL A 253 13.73 23.93 19.56
CA VAL A 253 14.50 23.45 18.40
C VAL A 253 14.67 21.92 18.44
N ASN A 254 14.82 21.35 19.63
CA ASN A 254 14.90 19.89 19.84
C ASN A 254 13.60 19.19 19.48
N THR A 255 12.45 19.79 19.75
CA THR A 255 11.14 19.29 19.32
C THR A 255 11.05 19.23 17.81
N ILE A 256 11.46 20.29 17.09
CA ILE A 256 11.51 20.31 15.63
C ILE A 256 12.50 19.28 15.08
N ALA A 257 13.65 19.08 15.71
CA ALA A 257 14.61 18.06 15.31
C ALA A 257 14.02 16.65 15.44
N THR A 258 13.29 16.37 16.52
CA THR A 258 12.61 15.08 16.75
C THR A 258 11.48 14.84 15.73
N ILE A 259 10.65 15.87 15.48
CA ILE A 259 9.61 15.82 14.44
C ILE A 259 10.24 15.59 13.06
N GLY A 260 11.34 16.29 12.75
CA GLY A 260 12.07 16.12 11.49
C GLY A 260 12.58 14.69 11.28
N LYS A 261 13.14 14.06 12.32
CA LYS A 261 13.57 12.65 12.27
C LYS A 261 12.39 11.72 11.95
N ARG A 262 11.22 11.93 12.59
CA ARG A 262 10.00 11.15 12.34
C ARG A 262 9.48 11.36 10.90
N ILE A 263 9.48 12.60 10.41
CA ILE A 263 9.10 12.92 9.04
C ILE A 263 9.99 12.17 8.04
N TYR A 264 11.31 12.24 8.22
CA TYR A 264 12.25 11.57 7.34
C TYR A 264 12.06 10.06 7.34
N ALA A 265 11.85 9.46 8.52
CA ALA A 265 11.57 8.02 8.65
C ALA A 265 10.24 7.64 7.97
N LYS A 266 9.15 8.39 8.21
CA LYS A 266 7.83 8.12 7.63
C LYS A 266 7.80 8.29 6.12
N LEU A 267 8.54 9.25 5.57
CA LEU A 267 8.60 9.53 4.14
C LEU A 267 9.69 8.74 3.40
N GLY A 268 10.52 7.98 4.13
CA GLY A 268 11.63 7.22 3.55
C GLY A 268 12.67 8.11 2.87
N VAL A 269 12.89 9.35 3.36
CA VAL A 269 13.84 10.31 2.81
C VAL A 269 14.98 10.55 3.79
N ASN A 270 16.19 10.80 3.26
CA ASN A 270 17.38 10.99 4.09
C ASN A 270 17.93 12.42 4.01
N ARG A 271 17.49 13.21 3.04
CA ARG A 271 18.00 14.55 2.77
C ARG A 271 16.85 15.53 2.58
N ARG A 272 17.11 16.80 2.94
CA ARG A 272 16.15 17.87 2.79
C ARG A 272 15.69 18.11 1.34
N ALA A 273 16.60 17.94 0.38
CA ALA A 273 16.26 18.05 -1.03
C ALA A 273 15.27 16.97 -1.48
N GLU A 274 15.37 15.75 -0.93
CA GLU A 274 14.41 14.66 -1.17
C GLU A 274 13.05 14.97 -0.53
N LEU A 275 13.04 15.56 0.68
CA LEU A 275 11.83 16.03 1.33
C LEU A 275 11.14 17.14 0.51
N ALA A 276 11.90 18.12 0.03
CA ALA A 276 11.37 19.21 -0.80
C ALA A 276 10.76 18.68 -2.09
N ALA A 277 11.39 17.71 -2.76
CA ALA A 277 10.86 17.06 -3.94
C ALA A 277 9.53 16.33 -3.65
N ARG A 278 9.42 15.65 -2.50
CA ARG A 278 8.18 14.96 -2.06
C ARG A 278 7.05 15.92 -1.74
N VAL A 279 7.34 17.02 -1.03
CA VAL A 279 6.34 18.02 -0.65
C VAL A 279 5.84 18.78 -1.87
N ASN A 280 6.72 19.17 -2.80
CA ASN A 280 6.36 19.93 -4.00
C ASN A 280 5.57 19.09 -5.01
N SER A 281 5.79 17.75 -5.07
CA SER A 281 4.99 16.86 -5.90
C SER A 281 3.53 16.69 -5.42
N THR A 282 3.21 17.14 -4.21
CA THR A 282 1.87 17.08 -3.61
C THR A 282 1.12 18.40 -3.70
N ALA A 283 1.80 19.49 -4.08
CA ALA A 283 1.24 20.85 -4.11
C ALA A 283 0.87 21.31 -5.53
N SER A 284 1.15 20.49 -6.55
CA SER A 284 0.77 20.69 -7.95
C SER A 284 -0.40 19.80 -8.30
#